data_063c98ec336eb658c6c7121112c79897
#
_entry.id   063c98ec336eb658c6c7121112c79897
#
_cell.length_a   1.000
_cell.length_b   1.000
_cell.length_c   1.000
_cell.angle_alpha   90.00
_cell.angle_beta   90.00
_cell.angle_gamma   90.00
#
_symmetry.space_group_name_H-M   'P 1'
#
loop_
_entity.id
_entity.type
_entity.pdbx_description
1 polymer ?
#
loop_
_entity_poly.entity_id
_entity_poly.type
_entity_poly.pdbx_seq_one_letter_code
_entity_poly.pdbx_strand_id
1 'polypeptide(L)'
;MFTTDTSYIPEKTLMHVTQDMQICQSDYPLDWYQEDYIPYAEEYLALPDRKLTTVLNWMTPYIQKVQSHFGPNLLLLAHYYMGGEIVRLIEQFGGKIGDSYQLALMAANNSEKSIIVESAVHFMAESISILAHDHQQVFITNPKSGCTMEMLAKDFMVQPAFDELNARYGKENILPICYMNTSGRVKAMTGAQGGAVCTSSNVKKIFQWARAKNKKILFIPDQHMGENVAHWLGISNIARWPGGTAGAQYSLDNQDAATLANFDKSELVLFGSECTVHTVYTADMCAYWESKGYSTVAHPECRNEVIRVAQHAGSTAFIWDHVINDRAKTKRYAIGTENHMVENLKQHAEKLGIHVVNLAEAPTSTSSNNLGCGCATMSRNDPPHLVALLDLLRQGKSMEYNEVKAGDSVNEFTGTRGRLSHQDQAWVIKNAKIALQNMISITEA
;
A
#
# COMPACT_ATOMS: atom_id res chain seq x y z
N MET A 1 -20.35 20.70 -4.60
CA MET A 1 -20.66 20.20 -5.95
C MET A 1 -19.36 20.25 -6.75
N PHE A 2 -18.63 19.15 -6.81
CA PHE A 2 -17.43 19.06 -7.62
C PHE A 2 -17.88 18.65 -9.02
N THR A 3 -17.80 19.56 -9.97
CA THR A 3 -17.93 19.24 -11.38
C THR A 3 -16.69 18.45 -11.79
N THR A 4 -16.83 17.17 -12.04
CA THR A 4 -15.83 16.38 -12.74
C THR A 4 -15.79 16.89 -14.18
N ASP A 5 -14.80 17.71 -14.47
CA ASP A 5 -14.49 18.04 -15.87
C ASP A 5 -13.87 16.80 -16.51
N THR A 6 -14.71 16.02 -17.19
CA THR A 6 -14.29 14.82 -17.92
C THR A 6 -13.76 15.15 -19.32
N SER A 7 -13.59 16.45 -19.65
CA SER A 7 -13.27 16.89 -21.01
C SER A 7 -11.78 16.88 -21.37
N TYR A 8 -10.89 16.53 -20.43
CA TYR A 8 -9.45 16.51 -20.71
C TYR A 8 -8.85 15.10 -20.55
N ILE A 9 -9.15 14.22 -21.49
CA ILE A 9 -8.28 13.07 -21.79
C ILE A 9 -7.58 13.45 -23.11
N PRO A 10 -6.29 13.79 -23.10
CA PRO A 10 -5.58 14.04 -24.34
C PRO A 10 -5.63 12.77 -25.21
N GLU A 11 -5.98 12.89 -26.47
CA GLU A 11 -6.02 11.79 -27.46
C GLU A 11 -4.69 11.02 -27.61
N LYS A 12 -3.62 11.47 -26.95
CA LYS A 12 -2.27 10.87 -26.93
C LYS A 12 -1.96 10.00 -25.72
N THR A 13 -2.91 9.76 -24.83
CA THR A 13 -2.70 8.93 -23.62
C THR A 13 -2.96 7.44 -23.87
N LEU A 14 -2.61 6.92 -25.04
CA LEU A 14 -2.51 5.48 -25.22
C LEU A 14 -1.20 5.02 -24.58
N MET A 15 -1.32 4.32 -23.44
CA MET A 15 -0.20 3.58 -22.89
C MET A 15 0.32 2.61 -23.94
N HIS A 16 1.52 2.83 -24.46
CA HIS A 16 2.19 1.87 -25.32
C HIS A 16 2.76 0.75 -24.44
N VAL A 17 1.96 -0.31 -24.23
CA VAL A 17 2.47 -1.55 -23.66
C VAL A 17 3.21 -2.27 -24.80
N THR A 18 4.54 -2.38 -24.71
CA THR A 18 5.33 -3.18 -25.66
C THR A 18 5.39 -4.63 -25.20
N GLN A 19 5.61 -5.58 -26.14
CA GLN A 19 5.67 -7.02 -25.84
C GLN A 19 6.81 -7.40 -24.89
N ASP A 20 7.81 -6.53 -24.73
CA ASP A 20 8.99 -6.75 -23.88
C ASP A 20 8.88 -6.05 -22.50
N MET A 21 7.79 -5.34 -22.25
CA MET A 21 7.54 -4.71 -20.96
C MET A 21 7.06 -5.74 -19.95
N GLN A 22 7.63 -5.73 -18.77
CA GLN A 22 6.98 -6.37 -17.63
C GLN A 22 5.57 -5.78 -17.52
N ILE A 23 4.57 -6.65 -17.41
CA ILE A 23 3.16 -6.29 -17.34
C ILE A 23 2.99 -5.23 -16.24
N CYS A 24 2.63 -4.01 -16.60
CA CYS A 24 2.45 -2.81 -15.79
C CYS A 24 3.57 -1.75 -15.83
N GLN A 25 4.66 -1.94 -16.56
CA GLN A 25 5.55 -0.84 -16.91
C GLN A 25 5.03 -0.17 -18.18
N SER A 26 4.59 1.06 -18.04
CA SER A 26 4.24 1.91 -19.18
C SER A 26 5.24 3.06 -19.30
N ASP A 27 5.69 3.35 -20.50
CA ASP A 27 6.36 4.62 -20.76
C ASP A 27 5.32 5.73 -20.61
N TYR A 28 5.45 6.53 -19.58
CA TYR A 28 4.55 7.64 -19.34
C TYR A 28 4.82 8.75 -20.36
N PRO A 29 3.79 9.48 -20.83
CA PRO A 29 3.96 10.68 -21.63
C PRO A 29 4.80 11.71 -20.88
N LEU A 30 5.61 12.49 -21.61
CA LEU A 30 6.51 13.50 -21.01
C LEU A 30 5.76 14.54 -20.17
N ASP A 31 4.53 14.87 -20.53
CA ASP A 31 3.67 15.79 -19.79
C ASP A 31 3.18 15.26 -18.43
N TRP A 32 3.43 14.00 -18.12
CA TRP A 32 3.17 13.42 -16.80
C TRP A 32 4.29 13.68 -15.81
N TYR A 33 5.46 14.11 -16.31
CA TYR A 33 6.60 14.49 -15.48
C TYR A 33 6.56 15.97 -15.16
N GLN A 34 7.12 16.34 -14.03
CA GLN A 34 7.40 17.73 -13.71
C GLN A 34 8.49 18.28 -14.65
N GLU A 35 8.48 19.59 -14.89
CA GLU A 35 9.43 20.25 -15.78
C GLU A 35 10.89 19.88 -15.48
N ASP A 36 11.28 19.89 -14.20
CA ASP A 36 12.64 19.49 -13.78
C ASP A 36 12.95 18.00 -13.99
N TYR A 37 11.92 17.14 -14.21
CA TYR A 37 12.09 15.69 -14.40
C TYR A 37 12.15 15.32 -15.88
N ILE A 38 11.67 16.19 -16.76
CA ILE A 38 11.60 15.92 -18.22
C ILE A 38 12.94 15.48 -18.80
N PRO A 39 14.11 16.11 -18.48
CA PRO A 39 15.39 15.66 -19.02
C PRO A 39 15.72 14.21 -18.70
N TYR A 40 15.42 13.75 -17.49
CA TYR A 40 15.64 12.36 -17.06
C TYR A 40 14.67 11.38 -17.75
N ALA A 41 13.44 11.81 -17.96
CA ALA A 41 12.45 11.04 -18.71
C ALA A 41 12.83 10.91 -20.18
N GLU A 42 13.33 11.97 -20.82
CA GLU A 42 13.83 11.94 -22.19
C GLU A 42 15.02 10.97 -22.35
N GLU A 43 15.98 11.02 -21.43
CA GLU A 43 17.10 10.06 -21.42
C GLU A 43 16.61 8.61 -21.31
N TYR A 44 15.67 8.36 -20.38
CA TYR A 44 15.09 7.03 -20.20
C TYR A 44 14.33 6.57 -21.46
N LEU A 45 13.51 7.44 -22.05
CA LEU A 45 12.76 7.13 -23.27
C LEU A 45 13.67 6.93 -24.51
N ALA A 46 14.88 7.47 -24.50
CA ALA A 46 15.88 7.27 -25.54
C ALA A 46 16.67 5.96 -25.39
N LEU A 47 16.49 5.19 -24.31
CA LEU A 47 17.15 3.90 -24.14
C LEU A 47 16.72 2.92 -25.24
N PRO A 48 17.62 2.05 -25.71
CA PRO A 48 17.34 1.12 -26.82
C PRO A 48 16.29 0.06 -26.49
N ASP A 49 16.15 -0.27 -25.22
CA ASP A 49 15.12 -1.18 -24.70
C ASP A 49 14.86 -0.91 -23.22
N ARG A 50 13.87 -1.61 -22.63
CA ARG A 50 13.48 -1.55 -21.21
C ARG A 50 13.93 -2.77 -20.43
N LYS A 51 14.93 -3.50 -20.94
CA LYS A 51 15.48 -4.63 -20.20
C LYS A 51 16.12 -4.18 -18.90
N LEU A 52 15.96 -4.98 -17.88
CA LEU A 52 16.47 -4.70 -16.53
C LEU A 52 17.94 -4.21 -16.55
N THR A 53 18.80 -4.89 -17.32
CA THR A 53 20.23 -4.51 -17.45
C THR A 53 20.43 -3.15 -18.08
N THR A 54 19.67 -2.81 -19.12
CA THR A 54 19.75 -1.52 -19.81
C THR A 54 19.34 -0.40 -18.87
N VAL A 55 18.21 -0.56 -18.17
CA VAL A 55 17.70 0.44 -17.24
C VAL A 55 18.63 0.61 -16.04
N LEU A 56 19.12 -0.48 -15.44
CA LEU A 56 20.08 -0.40 -14.33
C LEU A 56 21.40 0.28 -14.74
N ASN A 57 21.91 0.02 -15.95
CA ASN A 57 23.10 0.69 -16.45
C ASN A 57 22.91 2.20 -16.58
N TRP A 58 21.72 2.66 -16.96
CA TRP A 58 21.38 4.07 -17.00
C TRP A 58 21.24 4.69 -15.60
N MET A 59 20.57 4.01 -14.66
CA MET A 59 20.31 4.51 -13.30
C MET A 59 21.59 4.56 -12.45
N THR A 60 22.44 3.54 -12.54
CA THR A 60 23.59 3.33 -11.63
C THR A 60 24.53 4.54 -11.51
N PRO A 61 24.95 5.23 -12.59
CA PRO A 61 25.84 6.39 -12.48
C PRO A 61 25.24 7.56 -11.69
N TYR A 62 23.92 7.76 -11.78
CA TYR A 62 23.21 8.78 -10.99
C TYR A 62 23.24 8.43 -9.50
N ILE A 63 22.88 7.20 -9.16
CA ILE A 63 22.80 6.77 -7.77
C ILE A 63 24.19 6.71 -7.10
N GLN A 64 25.24 6.38 -7.85
CA GLN A 64 26.61 6.48 -7.35
C GLN A 64 26.99 7.90 -6.93
N LYS A 65 26.62 8.91 -7.74
CA LYS A 65 26.88 10.32 -7.42
C LYS A 65 26.07 10.74 -6.17
N VAL A 66 24.80 10.32 -6.09
CA VAL A 66 23.92 10.59 -4.96
C VAL A 66 24.47 9.96 -3.68
N GLN A 67 24.88 8.70 -3.73
CA GLN A 67 25.45 8.00 -2.59
C GLN A 67 26.78 8.62 -2.13
N SER A 68 27.62 9.04 -3.09
CA SER A 68 28.87 9.74 -2.78
C SER A 68 28.65 11.12 -2.11
N HIS A 69 27.53 11.79 -2.45
CA HIS A 69 27.19 13.09 -1.91
C HIS A 69 26.61 13.00 -0.50
N PHE A 70 25.60 12.16 -0.31
CA PHE A 70 24.89 12.05 0.98
C PHE A 70 25.57 11.06 1.95
N GLY A 71 26.31 10.10 1.43
CA GLY A 71 27.00 9.09 2.24
C GLY A 71 26.06 8.34 3.19
N PRO A 72 26.40 8.26 4.49
CA PRO A 72 25.60 7.54 5.46
C PRO A 72 24.29 8.25 5.83
N ASN A 73 24.06 9.50 5.39
CA ASN A 73 22.85 10.26 5.73
C ASN A 73 21.63 9.87 4.91
N LEU A 74 21.82 9.11 3.82
CA LEU A 74 20.75 8.67 2.93
C LEU A 74 20.22 7.29 3.33
N LEU A 75 18.91 7.15 3.36
CA LEU A 75 18.20 5.88 3.45
C LEU A 75 17.29 5.71 2.23
N LEU A 76 17.54 4.68 1.43
CA LEU A 76 16.69 4.30 0.30
C LEU A 76 15.78 3.14 0.71
N LEU A 77 14.48 3.31 0.49
CA LEU A 77 13.46 2.32 0.82
C LEU A 77 12.60 2.02 -0.42
N ALA A 78 12.20 0.77 -0.60
CA ALA A 78 11.21 0.39 -1.60
C ALA A 78 10.27 -0.70 -1.10
N HIS A 79 9.03 -0.61 -1.51
CA HIS A 79 8.05 -1.68 -1.28
C HIS A 79 8.27 -2.84 -2.26
N TYR A 80 7.90 -4.07 -1.87
CA TYR A 80 7.96 -5.26 -2.74
C TYR A 80 7.19 -5.13 -4.05
N TYR A 81 6.24 -4.19 -4.14
CA TYR A 81 5.43 -3.92 -5.34
C TYR A 81 6.09 -2.97 -6.34
N MET A 82 7.34 -2.59 -6.12
CA MET A 82 8.10 -1.79 -7.09
C MET A 82 8.59 -2.65 -8.25
N GLY A 83 8.78 -2.01 -9.42
CA GLY A 83 9.41 -2.62 -10.58
C GLY A 83 10.78 -3.18 -10.25
N GLY A 84 11.17 -4.25 -10.97
CA GLY A 84 12.40 -4.99 -10.68
C GLY A 84 13.67 -4.14 -10.75
N GLU A 85 13.71 -3.12 -11.60
CA GLU A 85 14.82 -2.18 -11.73
C GLU A 85 15.01 -1.33 -10.47
N ILE A 86 13.92 -0.83 -9.86
CA ILE A 86 13.97 -0.05 -8.62
C ILE A 86 14.42 -0.97 -7.46
N VAL A 87 13.81 -2.15 -7.35
CA VAL A 87 14.16 -3.13 -6.30
C VAL A 87 15.65 -3.49 -6.38
N ARG A 88 16.13 -3.86 -7.57
CA ARG A 88 17.54 -4.25 -7.76
C ARG A 88 18.51 -3.11 -7.51
N LEU A 89 18.17 -1.90 -7.97
CA LEU A 89 18.98 -0.73 -7.73
C LEU A 89 19.12 -0.44 -6.24
N ILE A 90 18.00 -0.43 -5.51
CA ILE A 90 17.99 -0.14 -4.08
C ILE A 90 18.79 -1.22 -3.31
N GLU A 91 18.62 -2.51 -3.64
CA GLU A 91 19.44 -3.59 -3.07
C GLU A 91 20.94 -3.38 -3.33
N GLN A 92 21.31 -3.04 -4.58
CA GLN A 92 22.71 -2.83 -4.98
C GLN A 92 23.37 -1.70 -4.19
N PHE A 93 22.62 -0.67 -3.82
CA PHE A 93 23.15 0.48 -3.08
C PHE A 93 22.88 0.42 -1.56
N GLY A 94 22.58 -0.78 -1.04
CA GLY A 94 22.45 -1.01 0.41
C GLY A 94 21.17 -0.46 1.04
N GLY A 95 20.21 -0.05 0.22
CA GLY A 95 18.87 0.31 0.67
C GLY A 95 18.07 -0.92 1.15
N LYS A 96 16.83 -0.72 1.53
CA LYS A 96 16.01 -1.76 2.13
C LYS A 96 14.71 -1.97 1.35
N ILE A 97 14.35 -3.24 1.20
CA ILE A 97 13.09 -3.66 0.59
C ILE A 97 12.23 -4.29 1.68
N GLY A 98 10.95 -3.98 1.69
CA GLY A 98 10.05 -4.54 2.69
C GLY A 98 8.58 -4.34 2.38
N ASP A 99 7.73 -4.89 3.26
CA ASP A 99 6.32 -4.51 3.34
C ASP A 99 6.16 -3.22 4.16
N SER A 100 4.92 -2.69 4.23
CA SER A 100 4.63 -1.43 4.91
C SER A 100 5.08 -1.40 6.38
N TYR A 101 5.00 -2.54 7.09
CA TYR A 101 5.45 -2.64 8.49
C TYR A 101 6.97 -2.60 8.59
N GLN A 102 7.65 -3.40 7.76
CA GLN A 102 9.11 -3.48 7.73
C GLN A 102 9.73 -2.13 7.37
N LEU A 103 9.18 -1.42 6.37
CA LEU A 103 9.68 -0.11 5.95
C LEU A 103 9.54 0.94 7.06
N ALA A 104 8.38 0.97 7.74
CA ALA A 104 8.17 1.86 8.89
C ALA A 104 9.17 1.59 10.03
N LEU A 105 9.42 0.32 10.36
CA LEU A 105 10.42 -0.06 11.37
C LEU A 105 11.85 0.28 10.94
N MET A 106 12.19 0.03 9.67
CA MET A 106 13.52 0.35 9.13
C MET A 106 13.80 1.85 9.23
N ALA A 107 12.81 2.70 8.91
CA ALA A 107 12.96 4.13 9.05
C ALA A 107 13.10 4.55 10.53
N ALA A 108 12.24 4.03 11.41
CA ALA A 108 12.28 4.33 12.84
C ALA A 108 13.60 3.90 13.51
N ASN A 109 14.20 2.81 13.05
CA ASN A 109 15.46 2.27 13.58
C ASN A 109 16.73 2.90 12.98
N ASN A 110 16.60 3.82 12.01
CA ASN A 110 17.71 4.52 11.37
C ASN A 110 17.63 6.03 11.66
N SER A 111 17.56 6.38 12.94
CA SER A 111 17.41 7.77 13.40
C SER A 111 18.58 8.68 13.03
N GLU A 112 19.75 8.12 12.69
CA GLU A 112 20.93 8.87 12.23
C GLU A 112 20.84 9.36 10.78
N LYS A 113 19.88 8.86 10.00
CA LYS A 113 19.66 9.26 8.60
C LYS A 113 18.93 10.59 8.54
N SER A 114 19.40 11.55 7.77
CA SER A 114 18.72 12.83 7.60
C SER A 114 17.79 12.87 6.37
N ILE A 115 18.05 12.02 5.37
CA ILE A 115 17.26 11.96 4.13
C ILE A 115 16.76 10.54 3.92
N ILE A 116 15.45 10.39 3.87
CA ILE A 116 14.77 9.13 3.60
C ILE A 116 14.01 9.27 2.30
N VAL A 117 14.29 8.43 1.32
CA VAL A 117 13.58 8.38 0.05
C VAL A 117 12.89 7.04 -0.08
N GLU A 118 11.58 7.06 -0.25
CA GLU A 118 10.75 5.87 -0.34
C GLU A 118 10.10 5.75 -1.72
N SER A 119 10.36 4.64 -2.39
CA SER A 119 9.63 4.20 -3.58
C SER A 119 8.46 3.31 -3.14
N ALA A 120 7.33 3.94 -2.89
CA ALA A 120 6.09 3.31 -2.42
C ALA A 120 4.89 4.26 -2.65
N VAL A 121 3.81 4.11 -1.90
CA VAL A 121 2.64 5.02 -1.95
C VAL A 121 2.64 5.98 -0.77
N HIS A 122 1.92 7.10 -0.95
CA HIS A 122 1.94 8.25 -0.04
C HIS A 122 1.73 7.89 1.43
N PHE A 123 0.73 7.07 1.78
CA PHE A 123 0.43 6.72 3.17
C PHE A 123 1.58 6.00 3.90
N MET A 124 2.45 5.30 3.13
CA MET A 124 3.64 4.65 3.69
C MET A 124 4.69 5.69 4.05
N ALA A 125 5.05 6.56 3.11
CA ALA A 125 5.97 7.67 3.34
C ALA A 125 5.46 8.63 4.44
N GLU A 126 4.15 8.86 4.50
CA GLU A 126 3.52 9.64 5.56
C GLU A 126 3.66 8.95 6.93
N SER A 127 3.52 7.62 7.00
CA SER A 127 3.74 6.87 8.24
C SER A 127 5.18 6.97 8.73
N ILE A 128 6.15 6.95 7.81
CA ILE A 128 7.55 7.23 8.11
C ILE A 128 7.72 8.65 8.62
N SER A 129 7.12 9.65 7.95
CA SER A 129 7.19 11.06 8.36
C SER A 129 6.59 11.29 9.77
N ILE A 130 5.52 10.58 10.13
CA ILE A 130 4.92 10.64 11.48
C ILE A 130 5.87 10.06 12.55
N LEU A 131 6.61 9.01 12.23
CA LEU A 131 7.56 8.37 13.15
C LEU A 131 8.92 9.05 13.17
N ALA A 132 9.26 9.82 12.14
CA ALA A 132 10.54 10.47 11.94
C ALA A 132 10.91 11.46 13.08
N HIS A 133 12.19 11.74 13.20
CA HIS A 133 12.74 12.81 14.05
C HIS A 133 12.76 14.14 13.30
N ASP A 134 12.79 15.26 14.03
CA ASP A 134 12.70 16.61 13.48
C ASP A 134 13.78 16.95 12.42
N HIS A 135 14.94 16.29 12.48
CA HIS A 135 16.03 16.49 11.51
C HIS A 135 15.92 15.62 10.25
N GLN A 136 14.95 14.70 10.21
CA GLN A 136 14.76 13.78 9.09
C GLN A 136 13.77 14.36 8.10
N GLN A 137 14.14 14.34 6.83
CA GLN A 137 13.24 14.67 5.73
C GLN A 137 12.85 13.38 4.99
N VAL A 138 11.57 13.24 4.74
CA VAL A 138 11.00 12.06 4.06
C VAL A 138 10.47 12.47 2.69
N PHE A 139 10.92 11.78 1.67
CA PHE A 139 10.54 12.04 0.27
C PHE A 139 9.93 10.78 -0.34
N ILE A 140 8.90 10.99 -1.15
CA ILE A 140 8.31 9.95 -1.99
C ILE A 140 8.79 10.11 -3.43
N THR A 141 9.10 9.01 -4.11
CA THR A 141 9.58 9.01 -5.50
C THR A 141 8.62 9.72 -6.43
N ASN A 142 7.33 9.40 -6.39
CA ASN A 142 6.30 10.10 -7.17
C ASN A 142 5.12 10.51 -6.28
N PRO A 143 4.84 11.81 -6.13
CA PRO A 143 3.73 12.30 -5.29
C PRO A 143 2.34 11.88 -5.75
N LYS A 144 2.18 11.49 -7.02
CA LYS A 144 0.92 10.94 -7.55
C LYS A 144 0.72 9.46 -7.19
N SER A 145 1.68 8.86 -6.50
CA SER A 145 1.62 7.48 -6.05
C SER A 145 0.76 7.36 -4.79
N GLY A 146 -0.53 7.23 -4.96
CA GLY A 146 -1.54 7.07 -3.90
C GLY A 146 -1.97 5.61 -3.70
N CYS A 147 -3.08 5.41 -2.99
CA CYS A 147 -3.69 4.10 -2.80
C CYS A 147 -5.21 4.21 -2.97
N THR A 148 -5.82 3.31 -3.73
CA THR A 148 -7.27 3.33 -3.96
C THR A 148 -8.06 3.15 -2.66
N MET A 149 -7.58 2.33 -1.72
CA MET A 149 -8.20 2.19 -0.41
C MET A 149 -8.16 3.48 0.40
N GLU A 150 -7.01 4.18 0.40
CA GLU A 150 -6.87 5.49 1.04
C GLU A 150 -7.79 6.53 0.40
N MET A 151 -7.91 6.52 -0.95
CA MET A 151 -8.79 7.44 -1.69
C MET A 151 -10.27 7.23 -1.33
N LEU A 152 -10.68 6.00 -1.03
CA LEU A 152 -12.06 5.64 -0.65
C LEU A 152 -12.32 5.75 0.86
N ALA A 153 -11.31 6.14 1.66
CA ALA A 153 -11.37 6.28 3.11
C ALA A 153 -10.67 7.55 3.60
N LYS A 154 -10.89 8.67 2.89
CA LYS A 154 -10.42 9.98 3.36
C LYS A 154 -11.07 10.32 4.71
N ASP A 155 -10.44 11.15 5.51
CA ASP A 155 -10.89 11.55 6.84
C ASP A 155 -12.37 11.96 6.87
N PHE A 156 -12.82 12.82 5.94
CA PHE A 156 -14.22 13.25 5.85
C PHE A 156 -15.20 12.13 5.49
N MET A 157 -14.74 11.04 4.85
CA MET A 157 -15.56 9.87 4.52
C MET A 157 -15.70 8.94 5.73
N VAL A 158 -14.69 8.91 6.57
CA VAL A 158 -14.59 8.04 7.75
C VAL A 158 -15.18 8.70 9.00
N GLN A 159 -15.11 10.04 9.09
CA GLN A 159 -15.57 10.80 10.26
C GLN A 159 -17.00 10.46 10.71
N PRO A 160 -18.01 10.33 9.80
CA PRO A 160 -19.36 9.97 10.23
C PRO A 160 -19.44 8.62 10.96
N ALA A 161 -18.64 7.63 10.53
CA ALA A 161 -18.60 6.33 11.23
C ALA A 161 -18.08 6.47 12.67
N PHE A 162 -17.05 7.30 12.90
CA PHE A 162 -16.57 7.59 14.25
C PHE A 162 -17.63 8.32 15.09
N ASP A 163 -18.24 9.36 14.53
CA ASP A 163 -19.16 10.22 15.27
C ASP A 163 -20.43 9.47 15.67
N GLU A 164 -21.05 8.76 14.72
CA GLU A 164 -22.30 8.06 15.00
C GLU A 164 -22.14 6.82 15.86
N LEU A 165 -21.05 6.04 15.64
CA LEU A 165 -20.77 4.90 16.52
C LEU A 165 -20.42 5.36 17.94
N ASN A 166 -19.66 6.44 18.08
CA ASN A 166 -19.36 7.03 19.39
C ASN A 166 -20.62 7.60 20.06
N ALA A 167 -21.51 8.27 19.32
CA ALA A 167 -22.76 8.80 19.86
C ALA A 167 -23.71 7.67 20.32
N ARG A 168 -23.79 6.58 19.54
CA ARG A 168 -24.71 5.47 19.83
C ARG A 168 -24.23 4.57 20.96
N TYR A 169 -22.93 4.25 21.00
CA TYR A 169 -22.38 3.22 21.90
C TYR A 169 -21.51 3.78 23.03
N GLY A 170 -21.15 5.06 22.98
CA GLY A 170 -20.14 5.66 23.85
C GLY A 170 -18.72 5.49 23.29
N LYS A 171 -17.95 6.58 23.27
CA LYS A 171 -16.59 6.61 22.74
C LYS A 171 -15.67 5.57 23.40
N GLU A 172 -15.86 5.33 24.69
CA GLU A 172 -15.09 4.36 25.49
C GLU A 172 -15.37 2.90 25.10
N ASN A 173 -16.48 2.64 24.41
CA ASN A 173 -16.91 1.30 24.00
C ASN A 173 -16.55 0.99 22.53
N ILE A 174 -16.00 1.95 21.80
CA ILE A 174 -15.51 1.77 20.41
C ILE A 174 -14.00 1.74 20.40
N LEU A 175 -13.41 0.75 19.74
CA LEU A 175 -11.98 0.64 19.51
C LEU A 175 -11.69 0.63 18.02
N PRO A 176 -11.19 1.73 17.45
CA PRO A 176 -10.83 1.75 16.04
C PRO A 176 -9.51 1.02 15.79
N ILE A 177 -9.47 0.25 14.72
CA ILE A 177 -8.25 -0.30 14.11
C ILE A 177 -8.21 0.24 12.69
N CYS A 178 -7.12 0.90 12.30
CA CYS A 178 -6.94 1.27 10.91
C CYS A 178 -5.81 0.46 10.27
N TYR A 179 -6.07 -0.06 9.09
CA TYR A 179 -5.04 -0.65 8.26
C TYR A 179 -4.07 0.44 7.80
N MET A 180 -2.80 0.09 7.60
CA MET A 180 -1.74 1.03 7.21
C MET A 180 -2.11 1.89 6.01
N ASN A 181 -2.95 1.36 5.10
CA ASN A 181 -3.42 1.99 3.87
C ASN A 181 -4.49 3.07 4.12
N THR A 182 -4.21 3.96 5.04
CA THR A 182 -5.02 5.14 5.41
C THR A 182 -4.14 6.36 5.55
N SER A 183 -4.73 7.56 5.45
CA SER A 183 -4.02 8.81 5.69
C SER A 183 -3.59 8.97 7.16
N GLY A 184 -2.59 9.83 7.40
CA GLY A 184 -2.17 10.20 8.75
C GLY A 184 -3.29 10.79 9.60
N ARG A 185 -4.26 11.47 8.97
CA ARG A 185 -5.45 12.00 9.66
C ARG A 185 -6.33 10.88 10.21
N VAL A 186 -6.59 9.82 9.42
CA VAL A 186 -7.35 8.63 9.89
C VAL A 186 -6.57 7.88 10.96
N LYS A 187 -5.24 7.75 10.81
CA LYS A 187 -4.38 7.19 11.86
C LYS A 187 -4.46 8.01 13.15
N ALA A 188 -4.52 9.36 13.03
CA ALA A 188 -4.65 10.24 14.19
C ALA A 188 -6.02 10.09 14.88
N MET A 189 -7.12 10.00 14.13
CA MET A 189 -8.45 9.71 14.68
C MET A 189 -8.45 8.38 15.45
N THR A 190 -7.81 7.36 14.88
CA THR A 190 -7.63 6.04 15.49
C THR A 190 -6.84 6.14 16.80
N GLY A 191 -5.70 6.81 16.80
CA GLY A 191 -4.86 6.95 17.99
C GLY A 191 -5.46 7.83 19.07
N ALA A 192 -6.20 8.90 18.70
CA ALA A 192 -6.92 9.75 19.64
C ALA A 192 -8.01 8.99 20.43
N GLN A 193 -8.40 7.80 19.97
CA GLN A 193 -9.36 6.92 20.62
C GLN A 193 -8.68 5.66 21.21
N GLY A 194 -7.35 5.65 21.31
CA GLY A 194 -6.56 4.56 21.88
C GLY A 194 -6.49 3.32 21.01
N GLY A 195 -6.81 3.45 19.72
CA GLY A 195 -6.74 2.39 18.72
C GLY A 195 -5.32 2.11 18.23
N ALA A 196 -5.20 1.24 17.24
CA ALA A 196 -3.93 0.84 16.67
C ALA A 196 -3.98 0.81 15.13
N VAL A 197 -2.84 1.05 14.50
CA VAL A 197 -2.62 0.69 13.10
C VAL A 197 -2.39 -0.82 13.02
N CYS A 198 -2.72 -1.43 11.89
CA CYS A 198 -2.27 -2.78 11.56
C CYS A 198 -1.74 -2.84 10.12
N THR A 199 -1.03 -3.91 9.81
CA THR A 199 -0.62 -4.29 8.45
C THR A 199 -1.07 -5.72 8.18
N SER A 200 -0.97 -6.19 6.94
CA SER A 200 -1.25 -7.60 6.63
C SER A 200 -0.40 -8.59 7.44
N SER A 201 0.79 -8.15 7.90
CA SER A 201 1.71 -8.97 8.69
C SER A 201 1.27 -9.20 10.13
N ASN A 202 0.55 -8.25 10.73
CA ASN A 202 0.24 -8.27 12.17
C ASN A 202 -1.26 -8.15 12.50
N VAL A 203 -2.13 -8.04 11.50
CA VAL A 203 -3.57 -7.79 11.68
C VAL A 203 -4.24 -8.78 12.64
N LYS A 204 -3.91 -10.08 12.57
CA LYS A 204 -4.45 -11.09 13.50
C LYS A 204 -4.12 -10.75 14.95
N LYS A 205 -2.87 -10.37 15.22
CA LYS A 205 -2.38 -10.03 16.57
C LYS A 205 -3.04 -8.75 17.09
N ILE A 206 -3.19 -7.75 16.25
CA ILE A 206 -3.88 -6.49 16.57
C ILE A 206 -5.36 -6.75 16.89
N PHE A 207 -6.05 -7.58 16.09
CA PHE A 207 -7.45 -7.93 16.37
C PHE A 207 -7.62 -8.75 17.67
N GLN A 208 -6.71 -9.68 17.96
CA GLN A 208 -6.70 -10.41 19.23
C GLN A 208 -6.53 -9.46 20.41
N TRP A 209 -5.62 -8.49 20.31
CA TRP A 209 -5.45 -7.44 21.30
C TRP A 209 -6.72 -6.60 21.48
N ALA A 210 -7.35 -6.21 20.36
CA ALA A 210 -8.58 -5.41 20.40
C ALA A 210 -9.74 -6.17 21.06
N ARG A 211 -9.92 -7.45 20.72
CA ARG A 211 -10.94 -8.32 21.34
C ARG A 211 -10.76 -8.45 22.85
N ALA A 212 -9.51 -8.52 23.31
CA ALA A 212 -9.22 -8.57 24.76
C ALA A 212 -9.65 -7.29 25.50
N LYS A 213 -9.95 -6.19 24.79
CA LYS A 213 -10.50 -4.97 25.39
C LYS A 213 -12.02 -5.01 25.59
N ASN A 214 -12.71 -6.03 25.05
CA ASN A 214 -14.17 -6.18 25.11
C ASN A 214 -14.94 -4.94 24.59
N LYS A 215 -14.44 -4.33 23.51
CA LYS A 215 -15.05 -3.18 22.85
C LYS A 215 -15.51 -3.55 21.45
N LYS A 216 -16.46 -2.80 20.93
CA LYS A 216 -16.86 -2.90 19.51
C LYS A 216 -15.71 -2.38 18.65
N ILE A 217 -15.27 -3.17 17.68
CA ILE A 217 -14.14 -2.83 16.79
C ILE A 217 -14.69 -2.11 15.55
N LEU A 218 -14.14 -0.94 15.24
CA LEU A 218 -14.31 -0.29 13.93
C LEU A 218 -13.04 -0.53 13.11
N PHE A 219 -13.14 -1.30 12.04
CA PHE A 219 -12.00 -1.61 11.14
C PHE A 219 -12.07 -0.83 9.83
N ILE A 220 -10.98 -0.14 9.49
CA ILE A 220 -10.87 0.76 8.35
C ILE A 220 -9.55 0.46 7.61
N PRO A 221 -9.47 0.50 6.29
CA PRO A 221 -10.55 0.68 5.33
C PRO A 221 -10.96 -0.63 4.62
N ASP A 222 -10.19 -1.71 4.70
CA ASP A 222 -10.35 -2.91 3.86
C ASP A 222 -11.38 -3.89 4.42
N GLN A 223 -12.56 -3.94 3.79
CA GLN A 223 -13.61 -4.87 4.20
C GLN A 223 -13.21 -6.34 4.02
N HIS A 224 -12.46 -6.70 2.98
CA HIS A 224 -12.08 -8.09 2.70
C HIS A 224 -11.05 -8.59 3.72
N MET A 225 -10.04 -7.79 4.03
CA MET A 225 -9.12 -8.14 5.11
C MET A 225 -9.85 -8.27 6.44
N GLY A 226 -10.78 -7.37 6.74
CA GLY A 226 -11.59 -7.45 7.96
C GLY A 226 -12.43 -8.73 8.03
N GLU A 227 -13.08 -9.13 6.91
CA GLU A 227 -13.80 -10.40 6.79
C GLU A 227 -12.90 -11.61 6.98
N ASN A 228 -11.71 -11.59 6.39
CA ASN A 228 -10.75 -12.68 6.47
C ASN A 228 -10.23 -12.85 7.90
N VAL A 229 -9.93 -11.75 8.57
CA VAL A 229 -9.53 -11.77 9.98
C VAL A 229 -10.67 -12.24 10.87
N ALA A 230 -11.89 -11.76 10.62
CA ALA A 230 -13.07 -12.23 11.33
C ALA A 230 -13.28 -13.73 11.18
N HIS A 231 -13.14 -14.25 9.96
CA HIS A 231 -13.18 -15.69 9.70
C HIS A 231 -12.12 -16.47 10.50
N TRP A 232 -10.87 -16.01 10.48
CA TRP A 232 -9.78 -16.68 11.20
C TRP A 232 -9.92 -16.64 12.73
N LEU A 233 -10.59 -15.62 13.26
CA LEU A 233 -10.78 -15.43 14.70
C LEU A 233 -12.18 -15.86 15.21
N GLY A 234 -13.03 -16.37 14.32
CA GLY A 234 -14.39 -16.83 14.67
C GLY A 234 -15.32 -15.68 15.04
N ILE A 235 -15.14 -14.47 14.48
CA ILE A 235 -16.06 -13.34 14.66
C ILE A 235 -17.22 -13.50 13.65
N SER A 236 -18.42 -13.74 14.16
CA SER A 236 -19.60 -13.97 13.32
C SER A 236 -20.52 -12.76 13.19
N ASN A 237 -20.50 -11.86 14.17
CA ASN A 237 -21.39 -10.70 14.21
C ASN A 237 -20.69 -9.48 13.61
N ILE A 238 -20.93 -9.21 12.35
CA ILE A 238 -20.28 -8.15 11.57
C ILE A 238 -21.34 -7.20 11.03
N ALA A 239 -21.16 -5.89 11.25
CA ALA A 239 -21.91 -4.83 10.56
C ALA A 239 -21.00 -4.16 9.52
N ARG A 240 -21.61 -3.45 8.57
CA ARG A 240 -20.87 -2.78 7.48
C ARG A 240 -21.26 -1.32 7.42
N TRP A 241 -20.25 -0.45 7.44
CA TRP A 241 -20.37 0.96 7.09
C TRP A 241 -19.93 1.14 5.64
N PRO A 242 -20.72 1.82 4.77
CA PRO A 242 -20.31 2.02 3.38
C PRO A 242 -18.99 2.77 3.26
N GLY A 243 -18.22 2.52 2.20
CA GLY A 243 -17.00 3.26 1.88
C GLY A 243 -17.23 4.44 0.97
N GLY A 244 -16.17 5.23 0.75
CA GLY A 244 -16.17 6.36 -0.17
C GLY A 244 -17.20 7.43 0.18
N THR A 245 -17.74 8.09 -0.85
CA THR A 245 -18.76 9.15 -0.68
C THR A 245 -20.06 8.63 -0.06
N ALA A 246 -20.41 7.37 -0.29
CA ALA A 246 -21.55 6.74 0.37
C ALA A 246 -21.36 6.70 1.89
N GLY A 247 -20.13 6.42 2.37
CA GLY A 247 -19.80 6.44 3.79
C GLY A 247 -19.91 7.83 4.42
N ALA A 248 -19.52 8.87 3.67
CA ALA A 248 -19.66 10.25 4.11
C ALA A 248 -21.13 10.71 4.25
N GLN A 249 -22.06 10.05 3.58
CA GLN A 249 -23.48 10.38 3.58
C GLN A 249 -24.33 9.39 4.39
N TYR A 250 -23.71 8.30 4.86
CA TYR A 250 -24.41 7.26 5.62
C TYR A 250 -24.71 7.75 7.04
N SER A 251 -25.91 7.46 7.52
CA SER A 251 -26.31 7.73 8.91
C SER A 251 -27.12 6.58 9.44
N LEU A 252 -26.86 6.20 10.69
CA LEU A 252 -27.60 5.17 11.41
C LEU A 252 -29.05 5.62 11.70
N ASP A 253 -29.29 6.91 11.85
CA ASP A 253 -30.64 7.46 12.08
C ASP A 253 -31.60 7.21 10.90
N ASN A 254 -31.05 6.99 9.70
CA ASN A 254 -31.82 6.73 8.49
C ASN A 254 -31.95 5.21 8.17
N GLN A 255 -31.50 4.34 9.07
CA GLN A 255 -31.50 2.90 8.82
C GLN A 255 -32.74 2.21 9.41
N ASP A 256 -33.12 1.10 8.81
CA ASP A 256 -34.19 0.25 9.32
C ASP A 256 -33.83 -0.47 10.63
N ALA A 257 -34.83 -0.97 11.33
CA ALA A 257 -34.65 -1.64 12.61
C ALA A 257 -33.78 -2.91 12.52
N ALA A 258 -33.78 -3.61 11.36
CA ALA A 258 -32.99 -4.82 11.16
C ALA A 258 -31.49 -4.46 11.03
N THR A 259 -31.19 -3.41 10.27
CA THR A 259 -29.83 -2.86 10.12
C THR A 259 -29.30 -2.37 11.47
N LEU A 260 -30.11 -1.59 12.22
CA LEU A 260 -29.72 -1.11 13.56
C LEU A 260 -29.48 -2.27 14.51
N ALA A 261 -30.34 -3.28 14.53
CA ALA A 261 -30.17 -4.47 15.36
C ALA A 261 -28.89 -5.26 14.99
N ASN A 262 -28.48 -5.25 13.71
CA ASN A 262 -27.21 -5.83 13.29
C ASN A 262 -26.02 -5.03 13.85
N PHE A 263 -26.04 -3.70 13.76
CA PHE A 263 -25.03 -2.85 14.38
C PHE A 263 -24.94 -3.05 15.89
N ASP A 264 -26.09 -3.15 16.59
CA ASP A 264 -26.11 -3.34 18.04
C ASP A 264 -25.47 -4.66 18.46
N LYS A 265 -25.73 -5.75 17.73
CA LYS A 265 -25.17 -7.08 18.02
C LYS A 265 -23.72 -7.27 17.52
N SER A 266 -23.25 -6.42 16.61
CA SER A 266 -21.94 -6.62 15.98
C SER A 266 -20.81 -6.42 16.98
N GLU A 267 -19.84 -7.34 16.95
CA GLU A 267 -18.51 -7.17 17.55
C GLU A 267 -17.60 -6.30 16.68
N LEU A 268 -17.81 -6.38 15.36
CA LEU A 268 -16.97 -5.77 14.35
C LEU A 268 -17.83 -4.95 13.36
N VAL A 269 -17.43 -3.72 13.14
CA VAL A 269 -17.94 -2.85 12.06
C VAL A 269 -16.86 -2.71 11.02
N LEU A 270 -17.13 -3.10 9.78
CA LEU A 270 -16.22 -2.98 8.64
C LEU A 270 -16.56 -1.74 7.82
N PHE A 271 -15.55 -0.92 7.54
CA PHE A 271 -15.66 0.17 6.58
C PHE A 271 -15.49 -0.38 5.15
N GLY A 272 -16.41 -0.07 4.26
CA GLY A 272 -16.59 -0.71 2.96
C GLY A 272 -15.67 -0.18 1.85
N SER A 273 -14.37 -0.24 2.06
CA SER A 273 -13.37 -0.02 0.99
C SER A 273 -12.62 -1.31 0.70
N GLU A 274 -11.90 -1.37 -0.42
CA GLU A 274 -11.21 -2.58 -0.87
C GLU A 274 -10.01 -2.27 -1.77
N CYS A 275 -9.10 -3.22 -1.88
CA CYS A 275 -7.98 -3.17 -2.81
C CYS A 275 -8.39 -3.73 -4.17
N THR A 276 -8.46 -2.88 -5.19
CA THR A 276 -8.85 -3.28 -6.55
C THR A 276 -7.92 -4.34 -7.17
N VAL A 277 -6.65 -4.38 -6.76
CA VAL A 277 -5.68 -5.38 -7.23
C VAL A 277 -6.02 -6.78 -6.74
N HIS A 278 -6.46 -6.91 -5.49
CA HIS A 278 -6.71 -8.21 -4.88
C HIS A 278 -8.13 -8.75 -5.14
N THR A 279 -9.06 -7.90 -5.58
CA THR A 279 -10.43 -8.32 -5.89
C THR A 279 -10.59 -9.04 -7.22
N VAL A 280 -9.54 -9.09 -8.06
CA VAL A 280 -9.55 -9.82 -9.34
C VAL A 280 -9.44 -11.34 -9.17
N TYR A 281 -8.92 -11.80 -8.06
CA TYR A 281 -8.73 -13.22 -7.79
C TYR A 281 -10.03 -13.91 -7.40
N THR A 282 -10.19 -15.16 -7.86
CA THR A 282 -11.38 -15.98 -7.62
C THR A 282 -11.03 -17.37 -7.08
N ALA A 283 -11.99 -18.02 -6.45
CA ALA A 283 -11.85 -19.39 -5.98
C ALA A 283 -11.53 -20.39 -7.11
N ASP A 284 -12.09 -20.18 -8.31
CA ASP A 284 -11.85 -21.02 -9.49
C ASP A 284 -10.39 -20.97 -9.95
N MET A 285 -9.72 -19.83 -9.82
CA MET A 285 -8.29 -19.69 -10.11
C MET A 285 -7.45 -20.57 -9.16
N CYS A 286 -7.79 -20.60 -7.87
CA CYS A 286 -7.15 -21.48 -6.90
C CYS A 286 -7.34 -22.96 -7.31
N ALA A 287 -8.58 -23.37 -7.55
CA ALA A 287 -8.91 -24.75 -7.94
C ALA A 287 -8.17 -25.16 -9.22
N TYR A 288 -8.09 -24.28 -10.22
CA TYR A 288 -7.34 -24.54 -11.46
C TYR A 288 -5.88 -24.87 -11.17
N TRP A 289 -5.17 -24.00 -10.43
CA TRP A 289 -3.74 -24.19 -10.17
C TRP A 289 -3.46 -25.39 -9.26
N GLU A 290 -4.32 -25.66 -8.29
CA GLU A 290 -4.22 -26.84 -7.44
C GLU A 290 -4.39 -28.13 -8.26
N SER A 291 -5.30 -28.16 -9.25
CA SER A 291 -5.45 -29.28 -10.18
C SER A 291 -4.19 -29.50 -11.03
N LYS A 292 -3.33 -28.51 -11.18
CA LYS A 292 -2.04 -28.59 -11.87
C LYS A 292 -0.85 -28.89 -10.92
N GLY A 293 -1.12 -29.13 -9.65
CA GLY A 293 -0.12 -29.46 -8.63
C GLY A 293 0.67 -28.26 -8.11
N TYR A 294 0.09 -27.03 -8.15
CA TYR A 294 0.64 -25.86 -7.53
C TYR A 294 0.08 -25.69 -6.13
N SER A 295 0.88 -25.18 -5.21
CA SER A 295 0.39 -24.66 -3.94
C SER A 295 -0.08 -23.21 -4.12
N THR A 296 -1.31 -22.95 -3.70
CA THR A 296 -1.92 -21.61 -3.79
C THR A 296 -1.63 -20.80 -2.55
N VAL A 297 -1.17 -19.56 -2.74
CA VAL A 297 -0.88 -18.63 -1.65
C VAL A 297 -1.50 -17.27 -1.96
N ALA A 298 -2.39 -16.78 -1.10
CA ALA A 298 -3.15 -15.56 -1.34
C ALA A 298 -2.87 -14.47 -0.27
N HIS A 299 -2.91 -13.22 -0.71
CA HIS A 299 -2.80 -12.07 0.20
C HIS A 299 -4.12 -11.85 0.96
N PRO A 300 -4.10 -11.43 2.23
CA PRO A 300 -5.30 -11.22 3.05
C PRO A 300 -6.31 -10.19 2.53
N GLU A 301 -5.94 -9.34 1.59
CA GLU A 301 -6.85 -8.41 0.91
C GLU A 301 -7.69 -9.08 -0.19
N CYS A 302 -7.42 -10.34 -0.55
CA CYS A 302 -8.27 -11.10 -1.45
C CYS A 302 -9.65 -11.35 -0.84
N ARG A 303 -10.65 -11.51 -1.69
CA ARG A 303 -12.02 -11.84 -1.26
C ARG A 303 -12.04 -13.07 -0.37
N ASN A 304 -12.97 -13.11 0.58
CA ASN A 304 -13.07 -14.20 1.55
C ASN A 304 -13.24 -15.58 0.89
N GLU A 305 -13.91 -15.67 -0.24
CA GLU A 305 -14.04 -16.92 -1.02
C GLU A 305 -12.67 -17.47 -1.47
N VAL A 306 -11.74 -16.61 -1.85
CA VAL A 306 -10.37 -16.99 -2.25
C VAL A 306 -9.58 -17.46 -1.02
N ILE A 307 -9.65 -16.70 0.08
CA ILE A 307 -8.92 -17.02 1.31
C ILE A 307 -9.39 -18.35 1.94
N ARG A 308 -10.66 -18.71 1.75
CA ARG A 308 -11.21 -19.98 2.26
C ARG A 308 -10.72 -21.20 1.49
N VAL A 309 -10.36 -21.06 0.23
CA VAL A 309 -9.94 -22.18 -0.63
C VAL A 309 -8.44 -22.21 -0.85
N ALA A 310 -7.75 -21.08 -0.83
CA ALA A 310 -6.30 -21.03 -0.95
C ALA A 310 -5.63 -21.86 0.16
N GLN A 311 -4.63 -22.67 -0.19
CA GLN A 311 -3.93 -23.53 0.77
C GLN A 311 -3.19 -22.72 1.84
N HIS A 312 -2.72 -21.54 1.48
CA HIS A 312 -2.03 -20.63 2.39
C HIS A 312 -2.49 -19.19 2.17
N ALA A 313 -2.46 -18.40 3.24
CA ALA A 313 -2.75 -16.97 3.17
C ALA A 313 -1.88 -16.20 4.15
N GLY A 314 -1.30 -15.09 3.70
CA GLY A 314 -0.46 -14.24 4.52
C GLY A 314 0.02 -12.98 3.81
N SER A 315 0.71 -12.13 4.56
CA SER A 315 1.25 -10.87 4.06
C SER A 315 2.25 -11.05 2.92
N THR A 316 2.63 -9.95 2.28
CA THR A 316 3.68 -9.92 1.26
C THR A 316 4.98 -10.58 1.77
N ALA A 317 5.40 -10.23 2.99
CA ALA A 317 6.59 -10.85 3.59
C ALA A 317 6.41 -12.35 3.85
N PHE A 318 5.22 -12.77 4.29
CA PHE A 318 4.88 -14.20 4.44
C PHE A 318 4.96 -14.93 3.10
N ILE A 319 4.34 -14.38 2.04
CA ILE A 319 4.35 -14.97 0.70
C ILE A 319 5.78 -15.16 0.23
N TRP A 320 6.62 -14.13 0.38
CA TRP A 320 8.03 -14.19 -0.01
C TRP A 320 8.78 -15.32 0.72
N ASP A 321 8.73 -15.33 2.06
CA ASP A 321 9.38 -16.36 2.88
C ASP A 321 8.87 -17.76 2.55
N HIS A 322 7.54 -17.90 2.42
CA HIS A 322 6.90 -19.19 2.16
C HIS A 322 7.36 -19.82 0.85
N VAL A 323 7.51 -19.03 -0.21
CA VAL A 323 7.94 -19.49 -1.53
C VAL A 323 9.44 -19.73 -1.58
N ILE A 324 10.26 -18.76 -1.16
CA ILE A 324 11.72 -18.86 -1.26
C ILE A 324 12.26 -20.01 -0.43
N ASN A 325 11.69 -20.28 0.73
CA ASN A 325 12.03 -21.42 1.57
C ASN A 325 11.27 -22.72 1.24
N ASP A 326 10.48 -22.71 0.16
CA ASP A 326 9.68 -23.87 -0.28
C ASP A 326 8.92 -24.54 0.86
N ARG A 327 8.19 -23.72 1.66
CA ARG A 327 7.51 -24.17 2.88
C ARG A 327 6.46 -25.26 2.60
N ALA A 328 5.81 -25.23 1.43
CA ALA A 328 4.88 -26.28 1.00
C ALA A 328 5.56 -27.50 0.38
N LYS A 329 6.88 -27.48 0.15
CA LYS A 329 7.69 -28.58 -0.42
C LYS A 329 7.19 -29.07 -1.77
N THR A 330 6.63 -28.15 -2.58
CA THR A 330 6.04 -28.50 -3.89
C THR A 330 6.90 -28.04 -5.06
N LYS A 331 7.79 -27.07 -4.87
CA LYS A 331 8.53 -26.37 -5.92
C LYS A 331 7.63 -25.67 -6.96
N ARG A 332 6.32 -25.56 -6.72
CA ARG A 332 5.34 -24.98 -7.65
C ARG A 332 4.33 -24.14 -6.86
N TYR A 333 4.28 -22.85 -7.13
CA TYR A 333 3.44 -21.92 -6.40
C TYR A 333 2.62 -21.03 -7.34
N ALA A 334 1.33 -20.85 -7.03
CA ALA A 334 0.44 -19.89 -7.67
C ALA A 334 0.07 -18.80 -6.65
N ILE A 335 0.42 -17.56 -6.95
CA ILE A 335 0.41 -16.45 -6.00
C ILE A 335 -0.69 -15.46 -6.33
N GLY A 336 -1.59 -15.20 -5.38
CA GLY A 336 -2.66 -14.21 -5.45
C GLY A 336 -2.26 -12.91 -4.76
N THR A 337 -1.42 -12.11 -5.41
CA THR A 337 -1.07 -10.76 -4.99
C THR A 337 -0.61 -9.90 -6.17
N GLU A 338 -0.15 -8.70 -5.91
CA GLU A 338 0.29 -7.70 -6.87
C GLU A 338 1.38 -8.25 -7.82
N ASN A 339 1.26 -7.92 -9.11
CA ASN A 339 2.03 -8.58 -10.17
C ASN A 339 3.54 -8.33 -10.13
N HIS A 340 4.01 -7.10 -9.82
CA HIS A 340 5.45 -6.84 -9.73
C HIS A 340 6.10 -7.65 -8.61
N MET A 341 5.39 -7.81 -7.49
CA MET A 341 5.85 -8.68 -6.40
C MET A 341 5.98 -10.14 -6.87
N VAL A 342 5.00 -10.63 -7.63
CA VAL A 342 5.03 -11.99 -8.17
C VAL A 342 6.20 -12.17 -9.14
N GLU A 343 6.43 -11.21 -10.05
CA GLU A 343 7.55 -11.24 -10.99
C GLU A 343 8.92 -11.13 -10.29
N ASN A 344 9.06 -10.26 -9.29
CA ASN A 344 10.27 -10.18 -8.48
C ASN A 344 10.54 -11.50 -7.75
N LEU A 345 9.49 -12.10 -7.17
CA LEU A 345 9.56 -13.39 -6.50
C LEU A 345 9.94 -14.51 -7.45
N LYS A 346 9.33 -14.55 -8.65
CA LYS A 346 9.61 -15.53 -9.71
C LYS A 346 11.10 -15.52 -10.10
N GLN A 347 11.67 -14.34 -10.36
CA GLN A 347 13.10 -14.20 -10.70
C GLN A 347 14.05 -14.74 -9.61
N HIS A 348 13.68 -14.61 -8.34
CA HIS A 348 14.45 -15.18 -7.22
C HIS A 348 14.24 -16.68 -7.10
N ALA A 349 13.00 -17.13 -7.20
CA ALA A 349 12.57 -18.51 -7.03
C ALA A 349 13.14 -19.43 -8.12
N GLU A 350 13.25 -18.95 -9.36
CA GLU A 350 13.83 -19.70 -10.48
C GLU A 350 15.27 -20.14 -10.19
N LYS A 351 16.08 -19.31 -9.54
CA LYS A 351 17.47 -19.64 -9.13
C LYS A 351 17.52 -20.79 -8.12
N LEU A 352 16.41 -21.05 -7.43
CA LEU A 352 16.25 -22.13 -6.44
C LEU A 352 15.52 -23.35 -7.01
N GLY A 353 15.22 -23.34 -8.32
CA GLY A 353 14.45 -24.38 -8.98
C GLY A 353 12.99 -24.41 -8.54
N ILE A 354 12.43 -23.26 -8.15
CA ILE A 354 11.03 -23.09 -7.76
C ILE A 354 10.29 -22.36 -8.88
N HIS A 355 9.18 -22.91 -9.32
CA HIS A 355 8.34 -22.35 -10.35
C HIS A 355 7.20 -21.53 -9.72
N VAL A 356 7.09 -20.27 -10.10
CA VAL A 356 6.08 -19.33 -9.60
C VAL A 356 5.25 -18.79 -10.75
N VAL A 357 3.94 -18.72 -10.55
CA VAL A 357 2.97 -18.10 -11.48
C VAL A 357 2.08 -17.13 -10.70
N ASN A 358 1.51 -16.14 -11.40
CA ASN A 358 0.43 -15.35 -10.82
C ASN A 358 -0.87 -16.17 -10.87
N LEU A 359 -1.67 -16.13 -9.80
CA LEU A 359 -2.94 -16.84 -9.72
C LEU A 359 -3.88 -16.48 -10.88
N ALA A 360 -3.83 -15.20 -11.33
CA ALA A 360 -4.64 -14.69 -12.43
C ALA A 360 -4.23 -15.21 -13.83
N GLU A 361 -3.10 -15.91 -13.97
CA GLU A 361 -2.73 -16.59 -15.21
C GLU A 361 -3.59 -17.85 -15.49
N ALA A 362 -4.49 -18.22 -14.55
CA ALA A 362 -5.44 -19.30 -14.77
C ALA A 362 -6.42 -18.95 -15.90
N PRO A 363 -6.62 -19.83 -16.92
CA PRO A 363 -7.61 -19.64 -17.97
C PRO A 363 -9.01 -19.94 -17.42
N THR A 364 -9.63 -18.99 -16.75
CA THR A 364 -11.00 -19.12 -16.23
C THR A 364 -12.00 -18.43 -17.15
N SER A 365 -13.27 -18.84 -17.10
CA SER A 365 -14.34 -18.29 -17.95
C SER A 365 -14.57 -16.78 -17.77
N THR A 366 -14.07 -16.21 -16.69
CA THR A 366 -14.13 -14.77 -16.38
C THR A 366 -12.87 -14.01 -16.79
N SER A 367 -11.80 -14.70 -17.17
CA SER A 367 -10.53 -14.10 -17.57
C SER A 367 -10.42 -13.98 -19.09
N SER A 368 -11.03 -12.96 -19.66
CA SER A 368 -10.59 -12.47 -20.96
C SER A 368 -9.26 -11.72 -20.77
N ASN A 369 -8.12 -12.41 -20.96
CA ASN A 369 -6.75 -11.84 -20.96
C ASN A 369 -6.29 -11.13 -19.67
N ASN A 370 -6.75 -11.52 -18.50
CA ASN A 370 -6.25 -10.94 -17.25
C ASN A 370 -4.94 -11.60 -16.82
N LEU A 371 -3.85 -11.12 -17.36
CA LEU A 371 -2.56 -11.16 -16.69
C LEU A 371 -2.73 -10.38 -15.37
N GLY A 372 -2.25 -10.91 -14.25
CA GLY A 372 -2.46 -10.31 -12.93
C GLY A 372 -2.21 -8.80 -12.92
N CYS A 373 -3.14 -8.04 -12.36
CA CYS A 373 -3.02 -6.59 -12.32
C CYS A 373 -1.88 -6.16 -11.40
N GLY A 374 -0.99 -5.32 -11.93
CA GLY A 374 -0.11 -4.49 -11.11
C GLY A 374 -0.90 -3.37 -10.43
N CYS A 375 -0.37 -2.86 -9.34
CA CYS A 375 -0.92 -1.67 -8.70
C CYS A 375 -0.57 -0.44 -9.54
N ALA A 376 -1.54 0.10 -10.29
CA ALA A 376 -1.34 1.24 -11.18
C ALA A 376 -0.78 2.49 -10.47
N THR A 377 -1.08 2.66 -9.19
CA THR A 377 -0.55 3.78 -8.41
C THR A 377 0.87 3.54 -7.91
N MET A 378 1.21 2.30 -7.55
CA MET A 378 2.59 1.91 -7.24
C MET A 378 3.50 2.04 -8.47
N SER A 379 3.01 1.66 -9.66
CA SER A 379 3.75 1.75 -10.93
C SER A 379 4.13 3.18 -11.33
N ARG A 380 3.52 4.20 -10.70
CA ARG A 380 3.92 5.61 -10.90
C ARG A 380 5.31 5.93 -10.34
N ASN A 381 5.83 5.08 -9.47
CA ASN A 381 7.24 5.15 -9.05
C ASN A 381 8.09 4.45 -10.11
N ASP A 382 8.44 5.16 -11.16
CA ASP A 382 9.25 4.67 -12.26
C ASP A 382 10.72 5.08 -12.13
N PRO A 383 11.64 4.52 -12.92
CA PRO A 383 13.05 4.87 -12.90
C PRO A 383 13.36 6.35 -13.11
N PRO A 384 12.72 7.10 -14.05
CA PRO A 384 12.96 8.52 -14.20
C PRO A 384 12.60 9.34 -12.97
N HIS A 385 11.47 9.07 -12.32
CA HIS A 385 11.09 9.78 -11.09
C HIS A 385 12.12 9.56 -9.96
N LEU A 386 12.59 8.32 -9.77
CA LEU A 386 13.58 8.02 -8.72
C LEU A 386 14.93 8.71 -9.01
N VAL A 387 15.42 8.61 -10.24
CA VAL A 387 16.69 9.23 -10.63
C VAL A 387 16.62 10.75 -10.53
N ALA A 388 15.55 11.36 -11.07
CA ALA A 388 15.35 12.80 -11.03
C ALA A 388 15.28 13.33 -9.59
N LEU A 389 14.43 12.74 -8.74
CA LEU A 389 14.33 13.14 -7.33
C LEU A 389 15.68 13.11 -6.63
N LEU A 390 16.40 12.02 -6.74
CA LEU A 390 17.66 11.82 -6.04
C LEU A 390 18.77 12.77 -6.57
N ASP A 391 18.86 12.94 -7.89
CA ASP A 391 19.88 13.80 -8.49
C ASP A 391 19.59 15.29 -8.23
N LEU A 392 18.34 15.71 -8.24
CA LEU A 392 17.94 17.09 -7.94
C LEU A 392 18.16 17.41 -6.45
N LEU A 393 17.86 16.48 -5.52
CA LEU A 393 18.22 16.62 -4.11
C LEU A 393 19.73 16.78 -3.93
N ARG A 394 20.55 15.98 -4.64
CA ARG A 394 22.01 16.08 -4.64
C ARG A 394 22.49 17.47 -5.14
N GLN A 395 21.80 18.05 -6.10
CA GLN A 395 22.08 19.39 -6.61
C GLN A 395 21.63 20.53 -5.69
N GLY A 396 21.03 20.21 -4.54
CA GLY A 396 20.54 21.19 -3.56
C GLY A 396 19.22 21.84 -3.95
N LYS A 397 18.47 21.24 -4.91
CA LYS A 397 17.13 21.74 -5.22
C LYS A 397 16.14 21.38 -4.12
N SER A 398 15.25 22.33 -3.80
CA SER A 398 14.11 22.04 -2.94
C SER A 398 13.13 21.14 -3.66
N MET A 399 12.83 19.98 -3.05
CA MET A 399 11.91 18.99 -3.59
C MET A 399 10.61 18.95 -2.75
N GLU A 400 10.06 20.13 -2.44
CA GLU A 400 8.83 20.27 -1.63
C GLU A 400 7.65 19.48 -2.18
N TYR A 401 7.60 19.30 -3.49
CA TYR A 401 6.60 18.50 -4.17
C TYR A 401 6.68 17.00 -3.77
N ASN A 402 7.88 16.48 -3.53
CA ASN A 402 8.11 15.10 -3.12
C ASN A 402 8.22 14.93 -1.61
N GLU A 403 8.47 16.02 -0.85
CA GLU A 403 8.58 15.96 0.60
C GLU A 403 7.22 15.63 1.22
N VAL A 404 7.18 14.62 2.08
CA VAL A 404 5.96 14.15 2.75
C VAL A 404 5.95 14.63 4.19
N LYS A 405 4.88 15.32 4.56
CA LYS A 405 4.64 15.78 5.95
C LYS A 405 3.36 15.16 6.49
N ALA A 406 3.36 14.90 7.78
CA ALA A 406 2.23 14.29 8.47
C ALA A 406 0.94 15.13 8.30
N GLY A 407 -0.15 14.47 7.95
CA GLY A 407 -1.47 15.09 7.76
C GLY A 407 -1.67 15.77 6.40
N ASP A 408 -0.70 15.68 5.49
CA ASP A 408 -0.88 16.17 4.13
C ASP A 408 -2.07 15.48 3.46
N SER A 409 -2.84 16.24 2.70
CA SER A 409 -3.76 15.68 1.72
C SER A 409 -3.11 15.70 0.35
N VAL A 410 -3.26 14.62 -0.39
CA VAL A 410 -2.71 14.51 -1.76
C VAL A 410 -3.86 14.33 -2.73
N ASN A 411 -3.82 15.10 -3.82
CA ASN A 411 -4.62 14.82 -5.00
C ASN A 411 -3.80 13.90 -5.89
N GLU A 412 -4.21 12.65 -5.99
CA GLU A 412 -3.47 11.59 -6.69
C GLU A 412 -3.47 11.75 -8.22
N PHE A 413 -4.31 12.64 -8.75
CA PHE A 413 -4.33 12.97 -10.19
C PHE A 413 -3.34 14.08 -10.54
N THR A 414 -3.30 15.12 -9.71
CA THR A 414 -2.45 16.29 -9.97
C THR A 414 -1.13 16.26 -9.21
N GLY A 415 -1.05 15.47 -8.14
CA GLY A 415 0.07 15.45 -7.19
C GLY A 415 0.10 16.67 -6.26
N THR A 416 -0.88 17.58 -6.37
CA THR A 416 -0.93 18.74 -5.47
C THR A 416 -1.19 18.32 -4.04
N ARG A 417 -0.53 19.00 -3.11
CA ARG A 417 -0.62 18.74 -1.67
C ARG A 417 -1.34 19.86 -0.96
N GLY A 418 -2.31 19.49 -0.11
CA GLY A 418 -2.87 20.39 0.90
C GLY A 418 -2.09 20.23 2.20
N ARG A 419 -1.35 21.27 2.60
CA ARG A 419 -0.63 21.31 3.86
C ARG A 419 -1.56 21.72 5.01
N LEU A 420 -1.38 21.10 6.17
CA LEU A 420 -2.06 21.50 7.39
C LEU A 420 -1.42 22.74 8.04
N SER A 421 -2.19 23.43 8.88
CA SER A 421 -1.62 24.36 9.84
C SER A 421 -0.65 23.63 10.79
N HIS A 422 0.31 24.35 11.37
CA HIS A 422 1.24 23.77 12.35
C HIS A 422 0.51 23.10 13.53
N GLN A 423 -0.59 23.69 13.99
CA GLN A 423 -1.37 23.16 15.11
C GLN A 423 -2.05 21.85 14.72
N ASP A 424 -2.68 21.79 13.55
CA ASP A 424 -3.35 20.57 13.06
C ASP A 424 -2.34 19.47 12.76
N GLN A 425 -1.19 19.84 12.17
CA GLN A 425 -0.10 18.88 11.92
C GLN A 425 0.44 18.30 13.23
N ALA A 426 0.66 19.12 14.26
CA ALA A 426 1.09 18.65 15.58
C ALA A 426 0.06 17.68 16.21
N TRP A 427 -1.24 17.97 16.05
CA TRP A 427 -2.30 17.07 16.49
C TRP A 427 -2.25 15.73 15.75
N VAL A 428 -2.08 15.77 14.42
CA VAL A 428 -1.96 14.54 13.60
C VAL A 428 -0.74 13.72 14.03
N ILE A 429 0.44 14.34 14.12
CA ILE A 429 1.68 13.65 14.54
C ILE A 429 1.48 12.98 15.89
N LYS A 430 1.01 13.73 16.87
CA LYS A 430 0.82 13.24 18.25
C LYS A 430 -0.08 12.00 18.27
N ASN A 431 -1.24 12.07 17.64
CA ASN A 431 -2.24 11.01 17.75
C ASN A 431 -1.96 9.83 16.80
N ALA A 432 -1.53 10.09 15.56
CA ALA A 432 -1.14 9.03 14.64
C ALA A 432 0.07 8.22 15.16
N LYS A 433 1.02 8.91 15.82
CA LYS A 433 2.16 8.24 16.49
C LYS A 433 1.70 7.27 17.55
N ILE A 434 0.64 7.59 18.32
CA ILE A 434 0.06 6.64 19.29
C ILE A 434 -0.42 5.37 18.58
N ALA A 435 -1.19 5.50 17.49
CA ALA A 435 -1.72 4.33 16.78
C ALA A 435 -0.61 3.46 16.15
N LEU A 436 0.43 4.09 15.59
CA LEU A 436 1.60 3.41 15.04
C LEU A 436 2.46 2.75 16.13
N GLN A 437 2.68 3.41 17.25
CA GLN A 437 3.42 2.85 18.39
C GLN A 437 2.66 1.69 19.04
N ASN A 438 1.32 1.76 19.14
CA ASN A 438 0.49 0.65 19.55
C ASN A 438 0.69 -0.56 18.62
N MET A 439 0.68 -0.34 17.30
CA MET A 439 0.97 -1.41 16.34
C MET A 439 2.32 -2.08 16.63
N ILE A 440 3.38 -1.30 16.77
CA ILE A 440 4.74 -1.82 17.02
C ILE A 440 4.76 -2.59 18.34
N SER A 441 4.32 -1.98 19.44
CA SER A 441 4.35 -2.58 20.77
C SER A 441 3.54 -3.88 20.86
N ILE A 442 2.36 -3.92 20.23
CA ILE A 442 1.53 -5.14 20.21
C ILE A 442 2.18 -6.22 19.37
N THR A 443 2.84 -5.85 18.26
CA THR A 443 3.47 -6.80 17.35
C THR A 443 4.70 -7.44 17.97
N GLU A 444 5.48 -6.70 18.75
CA GLU A 444 6.72 -7.17 19.38
C GLU A 444 6.48 -7.88 20.73
N ALA A 445 5.34 -7.66 21.40
CA ALA A 445 4.98 -8.36 22.64
C ALA A 445 4.63 -9.84 22.40
#